data_8e4644bfd4f62535fcf83c93113b5d60
#
_entry.id   8e4644bfd4f62535fcf83c93113b5d60
#
_cell.length_a   1.000
_cell.length_b   1.000
_cell.length_c   1.000
_cell.angle_alpha   90.00
_cell.angle_beta   90.00
_cell.angle_gamma   90.00
#
_symmetry.space_group_name_H-M   'P 1'
#
loop_
_entity.id
_entity.type
_entity.pdbx_description
1 polymer ?
#
loop_
_entity_poly.entity_id
_entity_poly.type
_entity_poly.pdbx_seq_one_letter_code
_entity_poly.pdbx_strand_id
1 'polypeptide(L)'
;MKRTLTVIAVAVAAAAAGGAWYLHAKQPLRNGSLALAHLQAPVDVRYDERGVPHLYAQNQTDLYRALGYVHAQDRLFQMEMLRRLARGELAEVLGPKLVDTDRLFRTLRIRDHAAEYSARQDKQSQPWKVLEAYLDGVNQFQENNPAPLEFDLLGIPRRPF
;
A
#
# COMPACT_ATOMS: atom_id res chain seq x y z
N MET A 1 12.15 0.78 47.32
CA MET A 1 11.17 -0.13 46.65
C MET A 1 9.96 0.62 46.06
N LYS A 2 9.14 1.40 46.80
CA LYS A 2 7.93 2.08 46.25
C LYS A 2 8.27 3.02 45.08
N ARG A 3 9.31 3.89 45.21
CA ARG A 3 9.72 4.80 44.10
C ARG A 3 10.18 4.08 42.86
N THR A 4 10.88 2.95 42.97
CA THR A 4 11.37 2.16 41.86
C THR A 4 10.18 1.49 41.11
N LEU A 5 9.21 0.96 41.87
CA LEU A 5 7.97 0.39 41.29
C LEU A 5 7.14 1.46 40.54
N THR A 6 7.04 2.67 41.11
CA THR A 6 6.33 3.77 40.43
C THR A 6 7.03 4.16 39.11
N VAL A 7 8.35 4.26 39.08
CA VAL A 7 9.11 4.58 37.86
C VAL A 7 8.92 3.51 36.78
N ILE A 8 8.98 2.22 37.18
CA ILE A 8 8.73 1.11 36.25
C ILE A 8 7.29 1.16 35.69
N ALA A 9 6.28 1.39 36.56
CA ALA A 9 4.89 1.47 36.14
C ALA A 9 4.66 2.63 35.14
N VAL A 10 5.24 3.79 35.39
CA VAL A 10 5.18 4.95 34.48
C VAL A 10 5.86 4.64 33.15
N ALA A 11 7.02 3.98 33.16
CA ALA A 11 7.73 3.61 31.93
C ALA A 11 6.92 2.60 31.09
N VAL A 12 6.31 1.60 31.73
CA VAL A 12 5.44 0.62 31.04
C VAL A 12 4.20 1.31 30.47
N ALA A 13 3.56 2.20 31.23
CA ALA A 13 2.39 2.95 30.74
C ALA A 13 2.76 3.84 29.54
N ALA A 14 3.90 4.52 29.59
CA ALA A 14 4.38 5.34 28.48
C ALA A 14 4.70 4.51 27.23
N ALA A 15 5.33 3.34 27.39
CA ALA A 15 5.61 2.42 26.29
C ALA A 15 4.32 1.86 25.68
N ALA A 16 3.34 1.48 26.51
CA ALA A 16 2.05 1.01 26.05
C ALA A 16 1.26 2.11 25.28
N ALA A 17 1.25 3.33 25.79
CA ALA A 17 0.61 4.46 25.12
C ALA A 17 1.30 4.80 23.79
N GLY A 18 2.63 4.80 23.74
CA GLY A 18 3.40 4.99 22.51
C GLY A 18 3.16 3.90 21.48
N GLY A 19 3.11 2.62 21.91
CA GLY A 19 2.76 1.49 21.06
C GLY A 19 1.34 1.59 20.50
N ALA A 20 0.37 1.92 21.34
CA ALA A 20 -1.02 2.11 20.93
C ALA A 20 -1.16 3.25 19.90
N TRP A 21 -0.51 4.38 20.15
CA TRP A 21 -0.49 5.51 19.22
C TRP A 21 0.13 5.11 17.87
N TYR A 22 1.28 4.42 17.90
CA TYR A 22 1.96 3.94 16.69
C TYR A 22 1.08 3.01 15.84
N LEU A 23 0.39 2.05 16.47
CA LEU A 23 -0.54 1.15 15.78
C LEU A 23 -1.77 1.89 15.26
N HIS A 24 -2.29 2.86 16.04
CA HIS A 24 -3.44 3.65 15.61
C HIS A 24 -3.12 4.52 14.39
N ALA A 25 -1.94 5.10 14.32
CA ALA A 25 -1.49 5.91 13.18
C ALA A 25 -1.41 5.13 11.86
N LYS A 26 -1.35 3.79 11.92
CA LYS A 26 -1.29 2.89 10.75
C LYS A 26 -2.66 2.35 10.33
N GLN A 27 -3.72 2.71 11.03
CA GLN A 27 -5.06 2.26 10.67
C GLN A 27 -5.58 3.02 9.45
N PRO A 28 -6.36 2.35 8.57
CA PRO A 28 -6.97 2.99 7.41
C PRO A 28 -7.97 4.08 7.83
N LEU A 29 -7.96 5.19 7.11
CA LEU A 29 -8.96 6.24 7.27
C LEU A 29 -10.28 5.77 6.65
N ARG A 30 -11.31 5.56 7.47
CA ARG A 30 -12.64 5.11 7.01
C ARG A 30 -13.72 6.18 7.11
N ASN A 31 -13.43 7.29 7.76
CA ASN A 31 -14.37 8.42 7.96
C ASN A 31 -13.63 9.73 7.79
N GLY A 32 -14.31 10.73 7.26
CA GLY A 32 -13.76 12.05 7.03
C GLY A 32 -13.50 12.34 5.57
N SER A 33 -12.75 13.39 5.28
CA SER A 33 -12.34 13.78 3.94
C SER A 33 -10.83 13.91 3.87
N LEU A 34 -10.26 13.58 2.72
CA LEU A 34 -8.85 13.77 2.45
C LEU A 34 -8.66 14.42 1.08
N ALA A 35 -7.56 15.15 0.92
CA ALA A 35 -7.17 15.69 -0.36
C ALA A 35 -6.40 14.63 -1.14
N LEU A 36 -6.92 14.27 -2.32
CA LEU A 36 -6.23 13.43 -3.28
C LEU A 36 -5.93 14.29 -4.51
N ALA A 37 -4.65 14.39 -4.87
CA ALA A 37 -4.23 15.22 -5.99
C ALA A 37 -4.77 14.69 -7.33
N HIS A 38 -4.85 15.55 -8.33
CA HIS A 38 -5.24 15.25 -9.71
C HIS A 38 -6.69 14.73 -9.89
N LEU A 39 -7.56 14.82 -8.88
CA LEU A 39 -8.99 14.61 -9.06
C LEU A 39 -9.60 15.78 -9.82
N GLN A 40 -10.49 15.50 -10.78
CA GLN A 40 -11.28 16.48 -11.50
C GLN A 40 -12.57 16.82 -10.75
N ALA A 41 -13.10 15.83 -10.01
CA ALA A 41 -14.29 15.97 -9.18
C ALA A 41 -14.17 15.13 -7.90
N PRO A 42 -14.91 15.48 -6.83
CA PRO A 42 -14.93 14.67 -5.61
C PRO A 42 -15.39 13.24 -5.87
N VAL A 43 -14.76 12.29 -5.14
CA VAL A 43 -15.14 10.88 -5.11
C VAL A 43 -15.67 10.55 -3.73
N ASP A 44 -16.88 9.97 -3.66
CA ASP A 44 -17.47 9.49 -2.42
C ASP A 44 -17.10 8.01 -2.21
N VAL A 45 -16.55 7.68 -1.04
CA VAL A 45 -16.16 6.32 -0.67
C VAL A 45 -16.95 5.90 0.55
N ARG A 46 -17.79 4.88 0.40
CA ARG A 46 -18.64 4.34 1.46
C ARG A 46 -18.23 2.91 1.78
N TYR A 47 -18.06 2.62 3.06
CA TYR A 47 -17.75 1.27 3.53
C TYR A 47 -19.03 0.58 4.01
N ASP A 48 -19.24 -0.65 3.57
CA ASP A 48 -20.34 -1.47 4.08
C ASP A 48 -20.00 -2.10 5.46
N GLU A 49 -20.93 -2.89 6.00
CA GLU A 49 -20.78 -3.56 7.30
C GLU A 49 -19.61 -4.55 7.34
N ARG A 50 -19.13 -5.01 6.18
CA ARG A 50 -18.00 -5.92 6.04
C ARG A 50 -16.68 -5.18 5.79
N GLY A 51 -16.74 -3.85 5.71
CA GLY A 51 -15.60 -2.99 5.41
C GLY A 51 -15.20 -2.99 3.93
N VAL A 52 -16.10 -3.39 3.03
CA VAL A 52 -15.87 -3.32 1.58
C VAL A 52 -16.14 -1.88 1.11
N PRO A 53 -15.17 -1.23 0.43
CA PRO A 53 -15.35 0.11 -0.09
C PRO A 53 -16.20 0.12 -1.37
N HIS A 54 -17.19 1.00 -1.41
CA HIS A 54 -18.00 1.34 -2.58
C HIS A 54 -17.63 2.74 -3.03
N LEU A 55 -17.12 2.89 -4.24
CA LEU A 55 -16.65 4.16 -4.78
C LEU A 55 -17.65 4.73 -5.79
N TYR A 56 -17.95 6.02 -5.66
CA TYR A 56 -18.85 6.76 -6.54
C TYR A 56 -18.10 7.98 -7.08
N ALA A 57 -17.89 8.03 -8.39
CA ALA A 57 -17.16 9.10 -9.08
C ALA A 57 -17.91 9.55 -10.33
N GLN A 58 -17.63 10.77 -10.79
CA GLN A 58 -18.24 11.32 -11.99
C GLN A 58 -17.54 10.90 -13.29
N ASN A 59 -16.27 10.45 -13.20
CA ASN A 59 -15.49 9.98 -14.34
C ASN A 59 -14.60 8.78 -13.94
N GLN A 60 -14.16 8.05 -14.96
CA GLN A 60 -13.39 6.82 -14.79
C GLN A 60 -11.99 7.05 -14.19
N THR A 61 -11.34 8.14 -14.59
CA THR A 61 -9.99 8.46 -14.13
C THR A 61 -9.97 8.72 -12.62
N ASP A 62 -10.91 9.54 -12.12
CA ASP A 62 -11.04 9.81 -10.69
C ASP A 62 -11.44 8.57 -9.90
N LEU A 63 -12.35 7.73 -10.48
CA LEU A 63 -12.73 6.46 -9.86
C LEU A 63 -11.51 5.57 -9.61
N TYR A 64 -10.67 5.37 -10.64
CA TYR A 64 -9.53 4.49 -10.52
C TYR A 64 -8.40 5.08 -9.67
N ARG A 65 -8.23 6.40 -9.67
CA ARG A 65 -7.30 7.06 -8.75
C ARG A 65 -7.69 6.84 -7.30
N ALA A 66 -8.96 7.07 -6.96
CA ALA A 66 -9.48 6.80 -5.62
C ALA A 66 -9.41 5.31 -5.27
N LEU A 67 -9.70 4.40 -6.22
CA LEU A 67 -9.56 2.96 -6.02
C LEU A 67 -8.11 2.58 -5.70
N GLY A 68 -7.12 3.13 -6.42
CA GLY A 68 -5.71 2.90 -6.15
C GLY A 68 -5.31 3.31 -4.74
N TYR A 69 -5.76 4.48 -4.29
CA TYR A 69 -5.53 4.97 -2.93
C TYR A 69 -6.14 4.03 -1.88
N VAL A 70 -7.41 3.64 -2.04
CA VAL A 70 -8.12 2.75 -1.11
C VAL A 70 -7.49 1.36 -1.09
N HIS A 71 -7.09 0.81 -2.23
CA HIS A 71 -6.38 -0.47 -2.29
C HIS A 71 -5.04 -0.41 -1.55
N ALA A 72 -4.27 0.66 -1.75
CA ALA A 72 -3.01 0.84 -1.04
C ALA A 72 -3.22 0.98 0.47
N GLN A 73 -4.24 1.74 0.88
CA GLN A 73 -4.61 1.90 2.28
C GLN A 73 -4.87 0.55 2.98
N ASP A 74 -5.55 -0.37 2.29
CA ASP A 74 -5.98 -1.64 2.89
C ASP A 74 -5.03 -2.81 2.57
N ARG A 75 -4.27 -2.77 1.46
CA ARG A 75 -3.59 -3.94 0.89
C ARG A 75 -2.16 -3.69 0.40
N LEU A 76 -1.52 -2.57 0.76
CA LEU A 76 -0.20 -2.22 0.24
C LEU A 76 0.84 -3.33 0.45
N PHE A 77 0.82 -4.01 1.59
CA PHE A 77 1.74 -5.12 1.83
C PHE A 77 1.52 -6.29 0.86
N GLN A 78 0.27 -6.69 0.62
CA GLN A 78 -0.03 -7.75 -0.35
C GLN A 78 0.35 -7.33 -1.78
N MET A 79 0.11 -6.07 -2.15
CA MET A 79 0.51 -5.52 -3.46
C MET A 79 2.04 -5.59 -3.63
N GLU A 80 2.80 -5.21 -2.60
CA GLU A 80 4.26 -5.30 -2.61
C GLU A 80 4.73 -6.76 -2.73
N MET A 81 4.13 -7.68 -1.99
CA MET A 81 4.49 -9.10 -2.09
C MET A 81 4.22 -9.69 -3.47
N LEU A 82 3.09 -9.34 -4.10
CA LEU A 82 2.80 -9.76 -5.48
C LEU A 82 3.76 -9.15 -6.49
N ARG A 83 4.11 -7.87 -6.33
CA ARG A 83 5.12 -7.20 -7.15
C ARG A 83 6.48 -7.91 -7.04
N ARG A 84 6.92 -8.24 -5.82
CA ARG A 84 8.17 -8.97 -5.58
C ARG A 84 8.13 -10.39 -6.12
N LEU A 85 7.00 -11.09 -5.96
CA LEU A 85 6.81 -12.41 -6.55
C LEU A 85 7.01 -12.37 -8.08
N ALA A 86 6.31 -11.47 -8.77
CA ALA A 86 6.42 -11.32 -10.22
C ALA A 86 7.84 -10.97 -10.69
N ARG A 87 8.62 -10.28 -9.85
CA ARG A 87 10.01 -9.88 -10.13
C ARG A 87 11.05 -10.93 -9.70
N GLY A 88 10.63 -11.98 -8.94
CA GLY A 88 11.53 -12.95 -8.32
C GLY A 88 12.42 -12.30 -7.26
N GLU A 89 11.84 -11.52 -6.35
CA GLU A 89 12.52 -10.72 -5.31
C GLU A 89 11.92 -11.00 -3.90
N LEU A 90 11.18 -12.11 -3.70
CA LEU A 90 10.59 -12.44 -2.39
C LEU A 90 11.63 -12.83 -1.34
N ALA A 91 12.68 -13.53 -1.74
CA ALA A 91 13.72 -13.99 -0.82
C ALA A 91 14.48 -12.84 -0.16
N GLU A 92 14.51 -11.65 -0.78
CA GLU A 92 15.13 -10.46 -0.19
C GLU A 92 14.50 -10.04 1.15
N VAL A 93 13.20 -10.29 1.32
CA VAL A 93 12.46 -9.84 2.51
C VAL A 93 11.91 -10.99 3.35
N LEU A 94 11.62 -12.15 2.73
CA LEU A 94 11.03 -13.29 3.43
C LEU A 94 12.03 -14.44 3.69
N GLY A 95 13.27 -14.25 3.22
CA GLY A 95 14.38 -15.15 3.54
C GLY A 95 14.65 -16.25 2.51
N PRO A 96 15.74 -17.01 2.72
CA PRO A 96 16.35 -17.88 1.70
C PRO A 96 15.48 -19.04 1.25
N LYS A 97 14.46 -19.41 1.99
CA LYS A 97 13.52 -20.49 1.61
C LYS A 97 12.73 -20.20 0.32
N LEU A 98 12.68 -18.91 -0.10
CA LEU A 98 11.97 -18.47 -1.30
C LEU A 98 12.88 -18.30 -2.54
N VAL A 99 14.18 -18.64 -2.44
CA VAL A 99 15.13 -18.51 -3.56
C VAL A 99 14.69 -19.33 -4.77
N ASP A 100 14.19 -20.54 -4.58
CA ASP A 100 13.71 -21.37 -5.68
C ASP A 100 12.45 -20.80 -6.33
N THR A 101 11.56 -20.21 -5.55
CA THR A 101 10.41 -19.45 -6.06
C THR A 101 10.87 -18.26 -6.90
N ASP A 102 11.80 -17.47 -6.39
CA ASP A 102 12.36 -16.32 -7.12
C ASP A 102 13.03 -16.76 -8.43
N ARG A 103 13.80 -17.86 -8.40
CA ARG A 103 14.42 -18.45 -9.59
C ARG A 103 13.39 -18.85 -10.65
N LEU A 104 12.28 -19.48 -10.22
CA LEU A 104 11.18 -19.84 -11.12
C LEU A 104 10.61 -18.59 -11.81
N PHE A 105 10.23 -17.55 -11.05
CA PHE A 105 9.63 -16.33 -11.60
C PHE A 105 10.61 -15.57 -12.51
N ARG A 106 11.89 -15.55 -12.21
CA ARG A 106 12.94 -15.01 -13.10
C ARG A 106 13.07 -15.83 -14.38
N THR A 107 12.99 -17.16 -14.31
CA THR A 107 13.02 -18.04 -15.48
C THR A 107 11.80 -17.81 -16.38
N LEU A 108 10.62 -17.59 -15.81
CA LEU A 108 9.39 -17.24 -16.53
C LEU A 108 9.45 -15.82 -17.15
N ARG A 109 10.43 -15.00 -16.78
CA ARG A 109 10.65 -13.64 -17.31
C ARG A 109 9.42 -12.75 -17.23
N ILE A 110 8.58 -12.88 -16.21
CA ILE A 110 7.32 -12.13 -16.08
C ILE A 110 7.60 -10.63 -16.07
N ARG A 111 8.62 -10.20 -15.35
CA ARG A 111 9.03 -8.79 -15.30
C ARG A 111 9.39 -8.26 -16.70
N ASP A 112 10.17 -9.00 -17.46
CA ASP A 112 10.64 -8.58 -18.79
C ASP A 112 9.48 -8.49 -19.77
N HIS A 113 8.60 -9.52 -19.77
CA HIS A 113 7.40 -9.51 -20.59
C HIS A 113 6.46 -8.36 -20.25
N ALA A 114 6.28 -8.06 -18.96
CA ALA A 114 5.46 -6.92 -18.52
C ALA A 114 6.06 -5.59 -19.01
N ALA A 115 7.38 -5.42 -18.93
CA ALA A 115 8.09 -4.23 -19.42
C ALA A 115 7.96 -4.08 -20.94
N GLU A 116 8.18 -5.17 -21.70
CA GLU A 116 8.01 -5.18 -23.16
C GLU A 116 6.56 -4.87 -23.58
N TYR A 117 5.60 -5.47 -22.89
CA TYR A 117 4.17 -5.21 -23.14
C TYR A 117 3.84 -3.74 -22.88
N SER A 118 4.24 -3.23 -21.73
CA SER A 118 4.04 -1.83 -21.32
C SER A 118 4.65 -0.84 -22.31
N ALA A 119 5.86 -1.14 -22.85
CA ALA A 119 6.54 -0.28 -23.83
C ALA A 119 5.78 -0.16 -25.16
N ARG A 120 4.98 -1.18 -25.53
CA ARG A 120 4.24 -1.21 -26.81
C ARG A 120 2.84 -0.59 -26.71
N GLN A 121 2.37 -0.23 -25.48
CA GLN A 121 1.04 0.30 -25.29
C GLN A 121 0.93 1.75 -25.74
N ASP A 122 -0.22 2.09 -26.32
CA ASP A 122 -0.58 3.49 -26.57
C ASP A 122 -0.87 4.20 -25.25
N LYS A 123 0.06 5.11 -24.88
CA LYS A 123 -0.05 5.91 -23.64
C LYS A 123 -1.22 6.90 -23.66
N GLN A 124 -1.78 7.19 -24.81
CA GLN A 124 -2.95 8.05 -24.94
C GLN A 124 -4.27 7.29 -24.88
N SER A 125 -4.23 5.97 -24.92
CA SER A 125 -5.41 5.12 -24.81
C SER A 125 -6.10 5.27 -23.46
N GLN A 126 -7.43 5.15 -23.42
CA GLN A 126 -8.22 5.22 -22.19
C GLN A 126 -7.80 4.15 -21.17
N PRO A 127 -7.56 2.88 -21.53
CA PRO A 127 -7.08 1.89 -20.57
C PRO A 127 -5.74 2.27 -19.92
N TRP A 128 -4.83 2.88 -20.69
CA TRP A 128 -3.55 3.31 -20.14
C TRP A 128 -3.71 4.47 -19.15
N LYS A 129 -4.50 5.48 -19.48
CA LYS A 129 -4.79 6.61 -18.58
C LYS A 129 -5.43 6.17 -17.27
N VAL A 130 -6.31 5.18 -17.35
CA VAL A 130 -6.94 4.58 -16.16
C VAL A 130 -5.92 3.83 -15.29
N LEU A 131 -5.01 3.08 -15.90
CA LEU A 131 -3.91 2.41 -15.18
C LEU A 131 -3.01 3.42 -14.49
N GLU A 132 -2.58 4.46 -15.19
CA GLU A 132 -1.76 5.54 -14.61
C GLU A 132 -2.47 6.23 -13.44
N ALA A 133 -3.76 6.51 -13.57
CA ALA A 133 -4.55 7.10 -12.49
C ALA A 133 -4.61 6.17 -11.26
N TYR A 134 -4.79 4.87 -11.47
CA TYR A 134 -4.76 3.89 -10.38
C TYR A 134 -3.40 3.87 -9.68
N LEU A 135 -2.30 3.81 -10.43
CA LEU A 135 -0.94 3.81 -9.86
C LEU A 135 -0.62 5.13 -9.15
N ASP A 136 -1.08 6.25 -9.70
CA ASP A 136 -0.98 7.57 -9.05
C ASP A 136 -1.67 7.55 -7.69
N GLY A 137 -2.89 7.02 -7.57
CA GLY A 137 -3.58 6.85 -6.30
C GLY A 137 -2.82 5.99 -5.30
N VAL A 138 -2.24 4.86 -5.74
CA VAL A 138 -1.39 3.99 -4.92
C VAL A 138 -0.17 4.75 -4.40
N ASN A 139 0.51 5.48 -5.28
CA ASN A 139 1.72 6.22 -4.94
C ASN A 139 1.43 7.38 -3.99
N GLN A 140 0.34 8.12 -4.19
CA GLN A 140 -0.10 9.17 -3.27
C GLN A 140 -0.37 8.63 -1.86
N PHE A 141 -0.94 7.42 -1.72
CA PHE A 141 -1.08 6.80 -0.40
C PHE A 141 0.30 6.55 0.21
N GLN A 142 1.24 5.97 -0.53
CA GLN A 142 2.59 5.68 -0.01
C GLN A 142 3.36 6.93 0.40
N GLU A 143 3.19 8.04 -0.29
CA GLU A 143 3.89 9.30 -0.03
C GLU A 143 3.35 10.02 1.21
N ASN A 144 2.03 10.00 1.39
CA ASN A 144 1.34 10.84 2.37
C ASN A 144 0.97 10.12 3.68
N ASN A 145 1.18 8.78 3.76
CA ASN A 145 0.78 8.00 4.93
C ASN A 145 1.94 7.17 5.49
N PRO A 146 1.88 6.75 6.77
CA PRO A 146 2.81 5.79 7.33
C PRO A 146 2.79 4.46 6.54
N ALA A 147 3.95 3.82 6.43
CA ALA A 147 4.01 2.48 5.85
C ALA A 147 3.20 1.48 6.70
N PRO A 148 2.63 0.42 6.10
CA PRO A 148 2.07 -0.70 6.85
C PRO A 148 3.06 -1.27 7.87
N LEU A 149 2.54 -1.86 8.95
CA LEU A 149 3.36 -2.43 10.03
C LEU A 149 4.35 -3.47 9.50
N GLU A 150 3.94 -4.26 8.54
CA GLU A 150 4.76 -5.32 7.92
C GLU A 150 6.01 -4.76 7.24
N PHE A 151 5.92 -3.55 6.67
CA PHE A 151 7.08 -2.89 6.05
C PHE A 151 8.14 -2.55 7.09
N ASP A 152 7.73 -2.06 8.27
CA ASP A 152 8.66 -1.72 9.34
C ASP A 152 9.27 -3.00 9.96
N LEU A 153 8.45 -4.05 10.15
CA LEU A 153 8.91 -5.32 10.74
C LEU A 153 9.89 -6.07 9.83
N LEU A 154 9.71 -5.99 8.52
CA LEU A 154 10.52 -6.69 7.52
C LEU A 154 11.58 -5.80 6.89
N GLY A 155 11.66 -4.52 7.27
CA GLY A 155 12.62 -3.57 6.69
C GLY A 155 12.39 -3.32 5.21
N ILE A 156 11.14 -3.35 4.74
CA ILE A 156 10.81 -3.18 3.32
C ILE A 156 10.88 -1.69 2.94
N PRO A 157 11.74 -1.31 1.97
CA PRO A 157 11.78 0.06 1.49
C PRO A 157 10.54 0.38 0.65
N ARG A 158 10.01 1.59 0.79
CA ARG A 158 8.94 2.07 -0.09
C ARG A 158 9.51 2.32 -1.49
N ARG A 159 8.84 1.80 -2.49
CA ARG A 159 9.18 2.00 -3.91
C ARG A 159 7.88 2.32 -4.67
N PRO A 160 7.85 3.33 -5.53
CA PRO A 160 6.69 3.64 -6.36
C PRO A 160 6.22 2.43 -7.18
N PHE A 161 4.92 2.34 -7.37
CA PHE A 161 4.28 1.34 -8.22
C PHE A 161 4.23 1.79 -9.67
#